data_4ef3a5cd3674fc76fb9b1e3806c2d0a5
#
_entry.id   4ef3a5cd3674fc76fb9b1e3806c2d0a5
#
_cell.length_a   1.000
_cell.length_b   1.000
_cell.length_c   1.000
_cell.angle_alpha   90.00
_cell.angle_beta   90.00
_cell.angle_gamma   90.00
#
_symmetry.space_group_name_H-M   'P 1'
#
loop_
_entity.id
_entity.type
_entity.pdbx_description
1 polymer ?
#
loop_
_entity_poly.entity_id
_entity_poly.type
_entity_poly.pdbx_seq_one_letter_code
_entity_poly.pdbx_strand_id
1 'polypeptide(L)'
;MTFIPERRIEALAAEIWQRHALEVGFDVEQLLDELGLGLVWEAVDDEGGDRVLGQLLPTKRLVVLNERHIELLEEKDGRLRRYTVGHEIGHWTLHADAIRSGTLSLFDGERIWCRDGSRDPVERQAEMFSAALLMPEDRLRSALPPPPWRGWPVVYRLADQFLVNVTPMAIRLEKLGWMHRDEDDTPVSGRAVAPGQQELFPG
;
A
#
# COMPACT_ATOMS: atom_id res chain seq x y z
N MET A 1 10.33 -15.59 12.44
CA MET A 1 9.86 -14.51 11.56
C MET A 1 10.48 -13.20 11.99
N THR A 2 11.20 -12.51 11.13
CA THR A 2 11.85 -11.25 11.51
C THR A 2 10.84 -10.12 11.34
N PHE A 3 10.40 -9.53 12.44
CA PHE A 3 9.56 -8.33 12.43
C PHE A 3 10.34 -7.17 11.83
N ILE A 4 9.82 -6.55 10.75
CA ILE A 4 10.38 -5.35 10.15
C ILE A 4 9.61 -4.15 10.72
N PRO A 5 10.28 -3.25 11.47
CA PRO A 5 9.61 -2.07 12.02
C PRO A 5 9.07 -1.15 10.92
N GLU A 6 7.91 -0.54 11.15
CA GLU A 6 7.24 0.38 10.20
C GLU A 6 8.20 1.46 9.68
N ARG A 7 8.98 2.08 10.56
CA ARG A 7 9.99 3.08 10.16
C ARG A 7 11.01 2.55 9.15
N ARG A 8 11.35 1.24 9.21
CA ARG A 8 12.27 0.63 8.23
C ARG A 8 11.57 0.39 6.90
N ILE A 9 10.28 0.02 6.93
CA ILE A 9 9.45 -0.14 5.73
C ILE A 9 9.33 1.21 5.00
N GLU A 10 9.01 2.28 5.72
CA GLU A 10 8.96 3.65 5.18
C GLU A 10 10.31 4.06 4.56
N ALA A 11 11.42 3.79 5.24
CA ALA A 11 12.74 4.12 4.74
C ALA A 11 13.08 3.36 3.44
N LEU A 12 12.72 2.08 3.34
CA LEU A 12 12.94 1.27 2.13
C LEU A 12 12.11 1.78 0.95
N ALA A 13 10.84 2.16 1.19
CA ALA A 13 10.03 2.80 0.16
C ALA A 13 10.63 4.14 -0.31
N ALA A 14 11.12 4.96 0.62
CA ALA A 14 11.80 6.22 0.30
C ALA A 14 13.11 6.02 -0.47
N GLU A 15 13.87 4.96 -0.17
CA GLU A 15 15.08 4.59 -0.92
C GLU A 15 14.75 4.28 -2.40
N ILE A 16 13.62 3.57 -2.67
CA ILE A 16 13.14 3.31 -4.04
C ILE A 16 12.77 4.62 -4.73
N TRP A 17 12.02 5.49 -4.06
CA TRP A 17 11.66 6.81 -4.58
C TRP A 17 12.88 7.62 -5.05
N GLN A 18 13.91 7.66 -4.22
CA GLN A 18 15.14 8.40 -4.54
C GLN A 18 15.93 7.75 -5.67
N ARG A 19 16.08 6.42 -5.63
CA ARG A 19 16.87 5.67 -6.61
C ARG A 19 16.29 5.74 -8.01
N HIS A 20 14.97 5.70 -8.13
CA HIS A 20 14.26 5.69 -9.40
C HIS A 20 13.68 7.06 -9.78
N ALA A 21 13.98 8.10 -9.00
CA ALA A 21 13.50 9.47 -9.22
C ALA A 21 11.98 9.54 -9.46
N LEU A 22 11.20 8.82 -8.63
CA LEU A 22 9.76 8.69 -8.82
C LEU A 22 9.02 10.00 -8.59
N GLU A 23 7.89 10.16 -9.29
CA GLU A 23 6.95 11.27 -9.11
C GLU A 23 5.59 10.73 -8.63
N VAL A 24 4.75 11.63 -8.09
CA VAL A 24 3.38 11.24 -7.67
C VAL A 24 2.61 10.72 -8.89
N GLY A 25 2.02 9.54 -8.76
CA GLY A 25 1.31 8.89 -9.85
C GLY A 25 2.21 8.14 -10.84
N PHE A 26 3.49 7.90 -10.50
CA PHE A 26 4.44 7.13 -11.34
C PHE A 26 3.83 5.81 -11.85
N ASP A 27 4.33 5.28 -12.96
CA ASP A 27 3.91 4.00 -13.50
C ASP A 27 4.55 2.84 -12.69
N VAL A 28 3.71 2.06 -12.00
CA VAL A 28 4.17 0.94 -11.17
C VAL A 28 4.72 -0.23 -12.01
N GLU A 29 4.26 -0.38 -13.26
CA GLU A 29 4.73 -1.43 -14.16
C GLU A 29 6.12 -1.07 -14.71
N GLN A 30 6.34 0.19 -15.03
CA GLN A 30 7.70 0.68 -15.35
C GLN A 30 8.65 0.45 -14.17
N LEU A 31 8.21 0.70 -12.93
CA LEU A 31 9.02 0.43 -11.75
C LEU A 31 9.32 -1.06 -11.59
N LEU A 32 8.38 -1.97 -11.90
CA LEU A 32 8.65 -3.42 -11.92
C LEU A 32 9.78 -3.75 -12.88
N ASP A 33 9.73 -3.23 -14.11
CA ASP A 33 10.78 -3.46 -15.11
C ASP A 33 12.15 -2.96 -14.61
N GLU A 34 12.21 -1.78 -14.00
CA GLU A 34 13.44 -1.22 -13.42
C GLU A 34 13.97 -2.05 -12.23
N LEU A 35 13.09 -2.71 -11.48
CA LEU A 35 13.46 -3.67 -10.43
C LEU A 35 13.83 -5.04 -11.00
N GLY A 36 13.69 -5.25 -12.31
CA GLY A 36 13.93 -6.48 -13.02
C GLY A 36 12.93 -7.57 -12.69
N LEU A 37 11.67 -7.18 -12.51
CA LEU A 37 10.52 -8.06 -12.30
C LEU A 37 9.65 -8.04 -13.56
N GLY A 38 9.24 -9.23 -14.01
CA GLY A 38 8.21 -9.35 -15.05
C GLY A 38 6.82 -9.20 -14.49
N LEU A 39 5.86 -8.87 -15.35
CA LEU A 39 4.43 -8.85 -15.05
C LEU A 39 3.67 -9.69 -16.08
N VAL A 40 2.78 -10.57 -15.60
CA VAL A 40 1.88 -11.36 -16.45
C VAL A 40 0.49 -11.42 -15.85
N TRP A 41 -0.49 -11.68 -16.70
CA TRP A 41 -1.84 -12.02 -16.31
C TRP A 41 -2.04 -13.53 -16.47
N GLU A 42 -2.48 -14.19 -15.41
CA GLU A 42 -2.81 -15.63 -15.42
C GLU A 42 -4.03 -15.87 -14.55
N ALA A 43 -4.83 -16.87 -14.92
CA ALA A 43 -5.96 -17.30 -14.10
C ALA A 43 -5.43 -18.04 -12.86
N VAL A 44 -5.69 -17.49 -11.69
CA VAL A 44 -5.31 -18.04 -10.40
C VAL A 44 -6.56 -18.36 -9.59
N ASP A 45 -6.58 -19.50 -8.91
CA ASP A 45 -7.71 -19.89 -8.06
C ASP A 45 -7.72 -19.06 -6.77
N ASP A 46 -8.91 -18.65 -6.35
CA ASP A 46 -9.11 -18.04 -5.03
C ASP A 46 -8.87 -19.09 -3.94
N GLU A 47 -8.38 -18.66 -2.78
CA GLU A 47 -8.00 -19.58 -1.72
C GLU A 47 -8.71 -19.27 -0.41
N GLY A 48 -9.29 -20.32 0.23
CA GLY A 48 -9.90 -20.18 1.56
C GLY A 48 -11.13 -19.26 1.62
N GLY A 49 -11.71 -18.90 0.47
CA GLY A 49 -12.81 -17.93 0.35
C GLY A 49 -12.34 -16.48 0.17
N ASP A 50 -11.03 -16.23 0.22
CA ASP A 50 -10.44 -14.93 -0.05
C ASP A 50 -10.06 -14.80 -1.54
N ARG A 51 -10.22 -13.60 -2.09
CA ARG A 51 -9.80 -13.30 -3.46
C ARG A 51 -8.29 -13.16 -3.53
N VAL A 52 -7.69 -13.86 -4.48
CA VAL A 52 -6.30 -13.70 -4.84
C VAL A 52 -6.21 -12.70 -5.99
N LEU A 53 -5.74 -11.48 -5.72
CA LEU A 53 -5.64 -10.42 -6.73
C LEU A 53 -4.32 -10.46 -7.49
N GLY A 54 -3.25 -10.86 -6.82
CA GLY A 54 -1.92 -11.01 -7.39
C GLY A 54 -1.08 -11.97 -6.59
N GLN A 55 0.09 -12.29 -7.12
CA GLN A 55 1.10 -13.09 -6.44
C GLN A 55 2.50 -12.76 -6.95
N LEU A 56 3.47 -12.82 -6.07
CA LEU A 56 4.88 -12.77 -6.43
C LEU A 56 5.45 -14.19 -6.54
N LEU A 57 6.21 -14.46 -7.61
CA LEU A 57 7.03 -15.64 -7.80
C LEU A 57 8.52 -15.25 -7.71
N PRO A 58 9.12 -15.22 -6.50
CA PRO A 58 10.44 -14.61 -6.29
C PRO A 58 11.57 -15.30 -7.07
N THR A 59 11.50 -16.62 -7.24
CA THR A 59 12.51 -17.39 -7.98
C THR A 59 12.46 -17.11 -9.48
N LYS A 60 11.27 -16.81 -10.01
CA LYS A 60 11.05 -16.44 -11.42
C LYS A 60 11.18 -14.94 -11.65
N ARG A 61 11.28 -14.13 -10.60
CA ARG A 61 11.25 -12.66 -10.67
C ARG A 61 10.01 -12.17 -11.42
N LEU A 62 8.85 -12.70 -11.05
CA LEU A 62 7.61 -12.51 -11.78
C LEU A 62 6.48 -12.13 -10.83
N VAL A 63 5.77 -11.07 -11.16
CA VAL A 63 4.47 -10.71 -10.57
C VAL A 63 3.38 -11.26 -11.48
N VAL A 64 2.41 -11.95 -10.90
CA VAL A 64 1.23 -12.45 -11.61
C VAL A 64 0.02 -11.67 -11.11
N LEU A 65 -0.75 -11.07 -11.98
CA LEU A 65 -2.07 -10.54 -11.70
C LEU A 65 -3.13 -11.56 -12.07
N ASN A 66 -4.16 -11.68 -11.22
CA ASN A 66 -5.18 -12.68 -11.44
C ASN A 66 -6.18 -12.25 -12.52
N GLU A 67 -6.11 -12.88 -13.68
CA GLU A 67 -6.98 -12.64 -14.82
C GLU A 67 -8.49 -12.81 -14.47
N ARG A 68 -8.82 -13.68 -13.50
CA ARG A 68 -10.22 -13.90 -13.06
C ARG A 68 -10.83 -12.65 -12.41
N HIS A 69 -10.00 -11.73 -11.93
CA HIS A 69 -10.41 -10.49 -11.28
C HIS A 69 -10.05 -9.26 -12.11
N ILE A 70 -9.83 -9.40 -13.42
CA ILE A 70 -9.41 -8.30 -14.31
C ILE A 70 -10.37 -7.11 -14.26
N GLU A 71 -11.68 -7.35 -14.27
CA GLU A 71 -12.68 -6.28 -14.20
C GLU A 71 -12.54 -5.44 -12.92
N LEU A 72 -12.28 -6.11 -11.79
CA LEU A 72 -12.06 -5.45 -10.50
C LEU A 72 -10.72 -4.70 -10.46
N LEU A 73 -9.66 -5.31 -10.98
CA LEU A 73 -8.31 -4.75 -11.00
C LEU A 73 -8.22 -3.52 -11.90
N GLU A 74 -8.97 -3.50 -13.00
CA GLU A 74 -9.01 -2.38 -13.96
C GLU A 74 -10.07 -1.32 -13.60
N GLU A 75 -10.91 -1.54 -12.60
CA GLU A 75 -11.87 -0.55 -12.14
C GLU A 75 -11.18 0.75 -11.73
N LYS A 76 -11.82 1.90 -12.02
CA LYS A 76 -11.29 3.23 -11.68
C LYS A 76 -9.85 3.46 -12.16
N ASP A 77 -9.63 3.25 -13.43
CA ASP A 77 -8.31 3.44 -14.07
C ASP A 77 -7.21 2.56 -13.47
N GLY A 78 -7.55 1.34 -13.02
CA GLY A 78 -6.60 0.37 -12.51
C GLY A 78 -6.00 0.71 -11.13
N ARG A 79 -6.69 1.51 -10.31
CA ARG A 79 -6.17 1.90 -8.98
C ARG A 79 -5.95 0.71 -8.05
N LEU A 80 -6.82 -0.31 -8.14
CA LEU A 80 -6.63 -1.53 -7.37
C LEU A 80 -5.44 -2.33 -7.91
N ARG A 81 -5.32 -2.48 -9.23
CA ARG A 81 -4.16 -3.12 -9.88
C ARG A 81 -2.86 -2.45 -9.45
N ARG A 82 -2.81 -1.13 -9.49
CA ARG A 82 -1.67 -0.33 -9.04
C ARG A 82 -1.30 -0.62 -7.59
N TYR A 83 -2.29 -0.71 -6.70
CA TYR A 83 -2.08 -1.04 -5.29
C TYR A 83 -1.58 -2.48 -5.11
N THR A 84 -2.15 -3.44 -5.86
CA THR A 84 -1.73 -4.84 -5.88
C THR A 84 -0.28 -4.97 -6.35
N VAL A 85 0.10 -4.32 -7.45
CA VAL A 85 1.49 -4.32 -7.92
C VAL A 85 2.44 -3.71 -6.87
N GLY A 86 2.06 -2.60 -6.24
CA GLY A 86 2.82 -2.01 -5.14
C GLY A 86 2.99 -2.96 -3.95
N HIS A 87 1.99 -3.78 -3.67
CA HIS A 87 2.04 -4.82 -2.64
C HIS A 87 3.05 -5.93 -2.98
N GLU A 88 3.05 -6.40 -4.23
CA GLU A 88 4.03 -7.40 -4.70
C GLU A 88 5.47 -6.84 -4.71
N ILE A 89 5.65 -5.55 -5.02
CA ILE A 89 6.95 -4.87 -4.83
C ILE A 89 7.34 -4.86 -3.35
N GLY A 90 6.37 -4.73 -2.45
CA GLY A 90 6.57 -4.85 -1.00
C GLY A 90 7.11 -6.23 -0.62
N HIS A 91 6.50 -7.29 -1.09
CA HIS A 91 6.99 -8.65 -0.87
C HIS A 91 8.39 -8.86 -1.45
N TRP A 92 8.64 -8.37 -2.66
CA TRP A 92 9.97 -8.43 -3.28
C TRP A 92 11.02 -7.72 -2.43
N THR A 93 10.73 -6.52 -1.98
CA THR A 93 11.69 -5.67 -1.25
C THR A 93 11.96 -6.18 0.16
N LEU A 94 10.91 -6.66 0.84
CA LEU A 94 10.98 -7.01 2.26
C LEU A 94 11.28 -8.49 2.50
N HIS A 95 10.82 -9.38 1.63
CA HIS A 95 10.74 -10.82 1.94
C HIS A 95 11.43 -11.73 0.94
N ALA A 96 11.70 -11.29 -0.30
CA ALA A 96 12.19 -12.17 -1.36
C ALA A 96 13.51 -12.89 -1.01
N ASP A 97 14.44 -12.22 -0.31
CA ASP A 97 15.71 -12.85 0.10
C ASP A 97 15.50 -13.93 1.16
N ALA A 98 14.60 -13.68 2.14
CA ALA A 98 14.28 -14.65 3.17
C ALA A 98 13.56 -15.89 2.60
N ILE A 99 12.74 -15.70 1.56
CA ILE A 99 12.06 -16.79 0.85
C ILE A 99 13.08 -17.61 0.04
N ARG A 100 13.90 -16.96 -0.78
CA ARG A 100 14.92 -17.63 -1.59
C ARG A 100 15.96 -18.41 -0.76
N SER A 101 16.26 -17.93 0.44
CA SER A 101 17.18 -18.60 1.38
C SER A 101 16.50 -19.70 2.20
N GLY A 102 15.19 -19.90 2.06
CA GLY A 102 14.42 -20.86 2.86
C GLY A 102 14.24 -20.47 4.34
N THR A 103 14.62 -19.23 4.71
CA THR A 103 14.47 -18.71 6.09
C THR A 103 13.03 -18.33 6.39
N LEU A 104 12.26 -18.00 5.36
CA LEU A 104 10.84 -17.72 5.42
C LEU A 104 10.11 -18.70 4.50
N SER A 105 9.30 -19.57 5.08
CA SER A 105 8.36 -20.40 4.33
C SER A 105 7.00 -19.70 4.35
N LEU A 106 6.61 -19.16 3.22
CA LEU A 106 5.26 -18.68 2.99
C LEU A 106 4.59 -19.69 2.08
N PHE A 107 3.61 -20.44 2.60
CA PHE A 107 2.79 -21.39 1.86
C PHE A 107 3.48 -22.06 0.65
N ASP A 108 3.56 -23.33 0.55
CA ASP A 108 4.14 -24.16 -0.55
C ASP A 108 5.42 -23.65 -1.26
N GLY A 109 6.25 -22.85 -0.60
CA GLY A 109 7.66 -22.59 -0.95
C GLY A 109 7.96 -21.65 -2.11
N GLU A 110 7.02 -21.31 -2.99
CA GLU A 110 7.32 -20.52 -4.20
C GLU A 110 6.37 -19.34 -4.48
N ARG A 111 5.26 -19.21 -3.73
CA ARG A 111 4.22 -18.22 -4.03
C ARG A 111 3.87 -17.36 -2.83
N ILE A 112 3.78 -16.08 -3.05
CA ILE A 112 3.24 -15.10 -2.11
C ILE A 112 1.95 -14.57 -2.69
N TRP A 113 0.88 -14.57 -1.90
CA TRP A 113 -0.46 -14.24 -2.35
C TRP A 113 -0.91 -12.91 -1.77
N CYS A 114 -1.31 -11.96 -2.60
CA CYS A 114 -2.01 -10.76 -2.15
C CYS A 114 -3.47 -11.11 -1.87
N ARG A 115 -3.83 -11.16 -0.58
CA ARG A 115 -5.19 -11.46 -0.11
C ARG A 115 -5.84 -10.23 0.52
N ASP A 116 -7.08 -9.99 0.19
CA ASP A 116 -7.85 -8.94 0.84
C ASP A 116 -8.11 -9.32 2.31
N GLY A 117 -7.64 -8.46 3.25
CA GLY A 117 -7.92 -8.59 4.68
C GLY A 117 -7.09 -9.62 5.47
N SER A 118 -5.96 -10.10 4.95
CA SER A 118 -5.09 -11.04 5.66
C SER A 118 -4.60 -10.50 7.01
N ARG A 119 -4.59 -11.38 8.04
CA ARG A 119 -3.99 -11.09 9.36
C ARG A 119 -2.52 -11.48 9.44
N ASP A 120 -1.95 -12.04 8.38
CA ASP A 120 -0.56 -12.44 8.35
C ASP A 120 0.35 -11.21 8.51
N PRO A 121 1.32 -11.24 9.42
CA PRO A 121 2.28 -10.16 9.59
C PRO A 121 3.08 -9.82 8.32
N VAL A 122 3.33 -10.78 7.44
CA VAL A 122 4.05 -10.58 6.17
C VAL A 122 3.20 -9.79 5.20
N GLU A 123 1.93 -10.18 5.05
CA GLU A 123 0.95 -9.45 4.24
C GLU A 123 0.79 -8.01 4.73
N ARG A 124 0.65 -7.81 6.04
CA ARG A 124 0.55 -6.47 6.63
C ARG A 124 1.79 -5.62 6.37
N GLN A 125 2.98 -6.21 6.34
CA GLN A 125 4.21 -5.48 6.01
C GLN A 125 4.23 -5.07 4.54
N ALA A 126 3.80 -5.94 3.63
CA ALA A 126 3.66 -5.62 2.21
C ALA A 126 2.59 -4.54 1.96
N GLU A 127 1.44 -4.60 2.65
CA GLU A 127 0.43 -3.54 2.62
C GLU A 127 1.00 -2.18 3.09
N MET A 128 1.74 -2.19 4.21
CA MET A 128 2.38 -0.97 4.72
C MET A 128 3.40 -0.40 3.74
N PHE A 129 4.17 -1.28 3.08
CA PHE A 129 5.13 -0.89 2.06
C PHE A 129 4.41 -0.31 0.84
N SER A 130 3.37 -0.96 0.32
CA SER A 130 2.57 -0.44 -0.80
C SER A 130 2.02 0.95 -0.49
N ALA A 131 1.47 1.13 0.72
CA ALA A 131 0.97 2.44 1.16
C ALA A 131 2.08 3.50 1.24
N ALA A 132 3.26 3.15 1.74
CA ALA A 132 4.41 4.06 1.81
C ALA A 132 4.97 4.39 0.43
N LEU A 133 5.02 3.41 -0.47
CA LEU A 133 5.50 3.55 -1.84
C LEU A 133 4.57 4.44 -2.68
N LEU A 134 3.26 4.17 -2.64
CA LEU A 134 2.28 4.90 -3.46
C LEU A 134 1.88 6.25 -2.88
N MET A 135 2.00 6.41 -1.55
CA MET A 135 1.59 7.59 -0.79
C MET A 135 2.67 8.02 0.19
N PRO A 136 3.87 8.47 -0.29
CA PRO A 136 4.96 8.87 0.58
C PRO A 136 4.56 10.04 1.49
N GLU A 137 5.03 9.99 2.73
CA GLU A 137 4.65 10.96 3.76
C GLU A 137 4.95 12.40 3.35
N ASP A 138 6.15 12.67 2.81
CA ASP A 138 6.58 14.01 2.40
C ASP A 138 5.73 14.58 1.26
N ARG A 139 5.35 13.74 0.29
CA ARG A 139 4.49 14.13 -0.84
C ARG A 139 3.06 14.37 -0.39
N LEU A 140 2.52 13.50 0.46
CA LEU A 140 1.21 13.72 1.06
C LEU A 140 1.16 15.01 1.90
N ARG A 141 2.20 15.26 2.71
CA ARG A 141 2.29 16.49 3.52
C ARG A 141 2.23 17.74 2.66
N SER A 142 2.91 17.71 1.51
CA SER A 142 2.94 18.83 0.56
C SER A 142 1.60 19.02 -0.18
N ALA A 143 0.82 17.95 -0.35
CA ALA A 143 -0.46 17.97 -1.06
C ALA A 143 -1.66 18.29 -0.15
N LEU A 144 -1.53 18.06 1.16
CA LEU A 144 -2.59 18.35 2.12
C LEU A 144 -2.87 19.86 2.24
N PRO A 145 -4.14 20.27 2.31
CA PRO A 145 -4.45 21.66 2.67
C PRO A 145 -4.03 21.92 4.13
N PRO A 146 -3.71 23.18 4.47
CA PRO A 146 -3.47 23.53 5.86
C PRO A 146 -4.72 23.26 6.71
N PRO A 147 -4.57 22.76 7.96
CA PRO A 147 -5.68 22.60 8.86
C PRO A 147 -6.26 23.96 9.30
N PRO A 148 -7.53 24.03 9.72
CA PRO A 148 -8.47 22.91 9.80
C PRO A 148 -9.14 22.61 8.45
N TRP A 149 -9.32 21.31 8.15
CA TRP A 149 -10.18 20.87 7.04
C TRP A 149 -11.10 19.74 7.51
N ARG A 150 -12.24 19.59 6.82
CA ARG A 150 -13.25 18.58 7.14
C ARG A 150 -13.90 18.07 5.85
N GLY A 151 -14.25 16.80 5.84
CA GLY A 151 -15.05 16.15 4.80
C GLY A 151 -14.25 15.34 3.80
N TRP A 152 -14.93 14.40 3.16
CA TRP A 152 -14.44 13.48 2.16
C TRP A 152 -13.81 14.14 0.92
N PRO A 153 -14.23 15.35 0.45
CA PRO A 153 -13.65 15.97 -0.72
C PRO A 153 -12.12 16.14 -0.66
N VAL A 154 -11.55 16.34 0.53
CA VAL A 154 -10.08 16.41 0.69
C VAL A 154 -9.44 15.05 0.42
N VAL A 155 -10.03 13.98 0.98
CA VAL A 155 -9.54 12.60 0.81
C VAL A 155 -9.68 12.16 -0.65
N TYR A 156 -10.80 12.46 -1.30
CA TYR A 156 -11.02 12.14 -2.72
C TYR A 156 -9.99 12.81 -3.62
N ARG A 157 -9.74 14.11 -3.43
CA ARG A 157 -8.74 14.84 -4.20
C ARG A 157 -7.34 14.24 -4.05
N LEU A 158 -6.94 13.86 -2.83
CA LEU A 158 -5.65 13.21 -2.60
C LEU A 158 -5.61 11.82 -3.23
N ALA A 159 -6.67 11.03 -3.10
CA ALA A 159 -6.77 9.71 -3.73
C ALA A 159 -6.63 9.81 -5.26
N ASP A 160 -7.27 10.81 -5.88
CA ASP A 160 -7.15 11.07 -7.31
C ASP A 160 -5.73 11.50 -7.70
N GLN A 161 -5.11 12.41 -6.94
CA GLN A 161 -3.76 12.89 -7.20
C GLN A 161 -2.70 11.77 -7.12
N PHE A 162 -2.87 10.84 -6.16
CA PHE A 162 -1.94 9.74 -5.94
C PHE A 162 -2.31 8.46 -6.68
N LEU A 163 -3.40 8.47 -7.46
CA LEU A 163 -3.92 7.35 -8.24
C LEU A 163 -4.14 6.09 -7.37
N VAL A 164 -4.77 6.27 -6.22
CA VAL A 164 -5.16 5.21 -5.30
C VAL A 164 -6.65 5.27 -4.99
N ASN A 165 -7.22 4.19 -4.47
CA ASN A 165 -8.59 4.20 -3.97
C ASN A 165 -8.71 5.04 -2.69
N VAL A 166 -9.92 5.51 -2.42
CA VAL A 166 -10.22 6.40 -1.26
C VAL A 166 -9.94 5.70 0.07
N THR A 167 -10.26 4.42 0.18
CA THR A 167 -10.05 3.64 1.42
C THR A 167 -8.58 3.57 1.84
N PRO A 168 -7.63 3.14 0.99
CA PRO A 168 -6.21 3.16 1.37
C PRO A 168 -5.69 4.57 1.65
N MET A 169 -6.17 5.62 0.95
CA MET A 169 -5.81 7.01 1.26
C MET A 169 -6.28 7.41 2.66
N ALA A 170 -7.52 7.13 3.02
CA ALA A 170 -8.06 7.44 4.34
C ALA A 170 -7.28 6.71 5.44
N ILE A 171 -7.05 5.42 5.29
CA ILE A 171 -6.24 4.61 6.23
C ILE A 171 -4.83 5.18 6.38
N ARG A 172 -4.21 5.61 5.29
CA ARG A 172 -2.87 6.21 5.30
C ARG A 172 -2.84 7.51 6.11
N LEU A 173 -3.79 8.40 5.89
CA LEU A 173 -3.90 9.66 6.62
C LEU A 173 -4.18 9.45 8.11
N GLU A 174 -5.01 8.47 8.47
CA GLU A 174 -5.29 8.08 9.85
C GLU A 174 -4.03 7.54 10.54
N LYS A 175 -3.27 6.64 9.90
CA LYS A 175 -2.01 6.10 10.42
C LYS A 175 -0.96 7.18 10.64
N LEU A 176 -0.87 8.16 9.74
CA LEU A 176 0.02 9.31 9.90
C LEU A 176 -0.46 10.29 11.00
N GLY A 177 -1.67 10.12 11.50
CA GLY A 177 -2.27 10.99 12.52
C GLY A 177 -2.65 12.38 11.98
N TRP A 178 -2.91 12.48 10.69
CA TRP A 178 -3.29 13.72 10.01
C TRP A 178 -4.78 13.83 9.77
N MET A 179 -5.49 12.74 10.00
CA MET A 179 -6.93 12.62 9.89
C MET A 179 -7.46 11.70 11.00
N HIS A 180 -8.66 11.97 11.44
CA HIS A 180 -9.51 11.04 12.18
C HIS A 180 -10.93 11.13 11.63
N ARG A 181 -11.78 10.20 11.99
CA ARG A 181 -13.22 10.25 11.68
C ARG A 181 -13.97 10.66 12.92
N ASP A 182 -14.91 11.57 12.76
CA ASP A 182 -15.81 11.96 13.83
C ASP A 182 -16.99 10.97 14.00
N GLU A 183 -17.97 11.30 14.86
CA GLU A 183 -19.12 10.45 15.15
C GLU A 183 -20.00 10.16 13.92
N ASP A 184 -19.97 11.04 12.91
CA ASP A 184 -20.69 10.92 11.65
C ASP A 184 -19.85 10.24 10.54
N ASP A 185 -18.77 9.58 10.88
CA ASP A 185 -17.78 8.99 9.93
C ASP A 185 -17.20 10.02 8.95
N THR A 186 -17.19 11.30 9.31
CA THR A 186 -16.65 12.38 8.48
C THR A 186 -15.17 12.58 8.77
N PRO A 187 -14.30 12.63 7.74
CA PRO A 187 -12.90 12.96 7.89
C PRO A 187 -12.68 14.36 8.45
N VAL A 188 -11.83 14.47 9.47
CA VAL A 188 -11.44 15.72 10.12
C VAL A 188 -9.94 15.75 10.25
N SER A 189 -9.32 16.91 9.97
CA SER A 189 -7.87 17.08 10.09
C SER A 189 -7.39 16.94 11.54
N GLY A 190 -6.21 16.30 11.70
CA GLY A 190 -5.57 16.09 12.99
C GLY A 190 -5.89 14.75 13.64
N ARG A 191 -5.39 14.56 14.86
CA ARG A 191 -5.64 13.35 15.64
C ARG A 191 -6.97 13.45 16.39
N ALA A 192 -7.61 12.31 16.60
CA ALA A 192 -8.75 12.26 17.51
C ALA A 192 -8.29 12.69 18.91
N VAL A 193 -8.97 13.66 19.49
CA VAL A 193 -8.77 14.06 20.88
C VAL A 193 -9.60 13.12 21.75
N ALA A 194 -9.01 12.43 22.71
CA ALA A 194 -9.74 11.59 23.64
C ALA A 194 -10.77 12.44 24.42
N PRO A 195 -11.99 11.92 24.66
CA PRO A 195 -12.99 12.63 25.45
C PRO A 195 -12.38 13.05 26.80
N GLY A 196 -12.27 14.36 27.05
CA GLY A 196 -11.70 14.93 28.30
C GLY A 196 -10.30 15.56 28.18
N GLN A 197 -9.61 15.45 27.05
CA GLN A 197 -8.42 16.26 26.77
C GLN A 197 -8.77 17.47 25.91
N GLN A 198 -9.14 18.56 26.55
CA GLN A 198 -9.15 19.88 25.90
C GLN A 198 -7.70 20.28 25.66
N GLU A 199 -7.39 20.77 24.45
CA GLU A 199 -6.09 21.35 24.12
C GLU A 199 -5.72 22.44 25.15
N LEU A 200 -4.61 22.22 25.85
CA LEU A 200 -4.09 23.14 26.88
C LEU A 200 -3.30 24.32 26.31
N PHE A 201 -3.31 24.52 24.98
CA PHE A 201 -2.65 25.64 24.35
C PHE A 201 -3.53 26.32 23.29
N PRO A 202 -4.17 27.44 23.60
CA PRO A 202 -4.63 28.39 22.61
C PRO A 202 -3.46 29.33 22.29
N GLY A 203 -3.11 29.49 21.02
CA GLY A 203 -2.19 30.53 20.60
C GLY A 203 -1.43 30.23 19.34
#